data_61441fd5fe6364290a0d9d29e4fa61f8
#
_entry.id   61441fd5fe6364290a0d9d29e4fa61f8
#
_cell.length_a   1.000
_cell.length_b   1.000
_cell.length_c   1.000
_cell.angle_alpha   90.00
_cell.angle_beta   90.00
_cell.angle_gamma   90.00
#
_symmetry.space_group_name_H-M   'P 1'
#
loop_
_entity.id
_entity.type
_entity.pdbx_description
1 polymer ?
#
loop_
_entity_poly.entity_id
_entity_poly.type
_entity_poly.pdbx_seq_one_letter_code
_entity_poly.pdbx_strand_id
1 'polypeptide(L)'
;MSTRKLILSAIACALVIILAGGAKIFQMSRDTITVEVFALGTERTLADMTVTVQSVSQNANATIARVTMVGVEGADATEGWRLLAGGTVLSPIALPVGTLGVPCATTAVDVVTSCAMAFPASEGSVTIAYLRAGLQSQWSRQ
;
A
#
# COMPACT_ATOMS: atom_id res chain seq x y z
N MET A 1 14.59 -50.83 25.65
CA MET A 1 15.11 -49.43 25.77
C MET A 1 14.77 -48.89 27.15
N SER A 2 15.72 -48.31 27.84
CA SER A 2 15.42 -47.70 29.13
C SER A 2 14.60 -46.39 28.94
N THR A 3 13.61 -46.18 29.75
CA THR A 3 12.71 -45.01 29.74
C THR A 3 13.50 -43.68 29.69
N ARG A 4 14.67 -43.64 30.31
CA ARG A 4 15.57 -42.48 30.31
C ARG A 4 16.08 -42.11 28.92
N LYS A 5 16.37 -43.11 28.08
CA LYS A 5 16.86 -42.88 26.65
C LYS A 5 15.73 -42.32 25.80
N LEU A 6 14.50 -42.79 25.99
CA LEU A 6 13.33 -42.30 25.28
C LEU A 6 13.01 -40.84 25.62
N ILE A 7 13.08 -40.48 26.91
CA ILE A 7 12.84 -39.12 27.38
C ILE A 7 13.92 -38.17 26.83
N LEU A 8 15.19 -38.58 26.89
CA LEU A 8 16.29 -37.76 26.34
C LEU A 8 16.17 -37.53 24.85
N SER A 9 15.77 -38.56 24.08
CA SER A 9 15.59 -38.41 22.61
C SER A 9 14.40 -37.51 22.27
N ALA A 10 13.30 -37.59 23.04
CA ALA A 10 12.14 -36.73 22.86
C ALA A 10 12.47 -35.25 23.17
N ILE A 11 13.22 -34.97 24.23
CA ILE A 11 13.69 -33.62 24.57
C ILE A 11 14.64 -33.07 23.50
N ALA A 12 15.57 -33.89 22.99
CA ALA A 12 16.47 -33.46 21.94
C ALA A 12 15.73 -33.10 20.64
N CYS A 13 14.75 -33.92 20.23
CA CYS A 13 13.89 -33.59 19.08
C CYS A 13 13.09 -32.31 19.26
N ALA A 14 12.49 -32.11 20.43
CA ALA A 14 11.74 -30.90 20.75
C ALA A 14 12.62 -29.65 20.70
N LEU A 15 13.84 -29.71 21.22
CA LEU A 15 14.80 -28.59 21.16
C LEU A 15 15.21 -28.25 19.72
N VAL A 16 15.43 -29.24 18.87
CA VAL A 16 15.76 -29.02 17.46
C VAL A 16 14.61 -28.31 16.72
N ILE A 17 13.37 -28.73 16.99
CA ILE A 17 12.19 -28.11 16.37
C ILE A 17 12.02 -26.66 16.84
N ILE A 18 12.20 -26.38 18.11
CA ILE A 18 12.10 -25.03 18.67
C ILE A 18 13.20 -24.13 18.13
N LEU A 19 14.43 -24.61 18.03
CA LEU A 19 15.56 -23.85 17.48
C LEU A 19 15.37 -23.54 15.98
N ALA A 20 14.93 -24.53 15.19
CA ALA A 20 14.67 -24.36 13.76
C ALA A 20 13.47 -23.43 13.51
N GLY A 21 12.37 -23.57 14.26
CA GLY A 21 11.20 -22.72 14.16
C GLY A 21 11.46 -21.31 14.67
N GLY A 22 12.13 -21.15 15.80
CA GLY A 22 12.46 -19.86 16.38
C GLY A 22 13.43 -19.04 15.51
N ALA A 23 14.40 -19.67 14.87
CA ALA A 23 15.31 -18.98 13.94
C ALA A 23 14.59 -18.42 12.70
N LYS A 24 13.60 -19.14 12.16
CA LYS A 24 12.77 -18.67 11.05
C LYS A 24 11.91 -17.47 11.43
N ILE A 25 11.26 -17.51 12.58
CA ILE A 25 10.43 -16.41 13.06
C ILE A 25 11.29 -15.17 13.34
N PHE A 26 12.50 -15.35 13.86
CA PHE A 26 13.42 -14.27 14.16
C PHE A 26 14.00 -13.64 12.87
N GLN A 27 14.22 -14.42 11.81
CA GLN A 27 14.60 -13.89 10.49
C GLN A 27 13.47 -13.08 9.86
N MET A 28 12.22 -13.58 9.89
CA MET A 28 11.05 -12.86 9.39
C MET A 28 10.79 -11.54 10.14
N SER A 29 11.10 -11.46 11.42
CA SER A 29 10.91 -10.25 12.21
C SER A 29 12.02 -9.20 11.97
N ARG A 30 13.12 -9.58 11.35
CA ARG A 30 14.21 -8.66 10.94
C ARG A 30 14.04 -8.11 9.53
N ASP A 31 13.24 -8.75 8.69
CA ASP A 31 12.85 -8.21 7.40
C ASP A 31 11.86 -7.05 7.62
N THR A 32 12.39 -5.91 8.02
CA THR A 32 11.67 -4.64 7.96
C THR A 32 11.40 -4.37 6.48
N ILE A 33 10.14 -4.53 6.07
CA ILE A 33 9.70 -4.04 4.76
C ILE A 33 9.84 -2.52 4.81
N THR A 34 10.96 -2.03 4.31
CA THR A 34 11.18 -0.60 4.14
C THR A 34 10.31 -0.18 2.96
N VAL A 35 9.12 0.32 3.23
CA VAL A 35 8.29 0.90 2.18
C VAL A 35 8.91 2.22 1.78
N GLU A 36 9.40 2.27 0.54
CA GLU A 36 9.99 3.48 -0.01
C GLU A 36 8.87 4.50 -0.28
N VAL A 37 9.01 5.70 0.27
CA VAL A 37 8.08 6.81 0.05
C VAL A 37 8.67 7.76 -0.97
N PHE A 38 7.96 7.96 -2.08
CA PHE A 38 8.37 8.79 -3.19
C PHE A 38 7.85 10.22 -3.06
N ALA A 39 8.54 11.15 -3.69
CA ALA A 39 8.04 12.51 -3.86
C ALA A 39 6.83 12.52 -4.81
N LEU A 40 5.94 13.50 -4.63
CA LEU A 40 4.86 13.74 -5.60
C LEU A 40 5.43 13.98 -7.00
N GLY A 41 4.77 13.49 -8.03
CA GLY A 41 5.23 13.54 -9.42
C GLY A 41 6.13 12.38 -9.84
N THR A 42 6.52 11.49 -8.92
CA THR A 42 7.31 10.31 -9.25
C THR A 42 6.42 9.21 -9.84
N GLU A 43 6.74 8.76 -11.05
CA GLU A 43 6.05 7.66 -11.71
C GLU A 43 6.50 6.30 -11.18
N ARG A 44 5.56 5.40 -10.98
CA ARG A 44 5.81 4.03 -10.55
C ARG A 44 4.97 3.03 -11.33
N THR A 45 5.59 1.93 -11.71
CA THR A 45 4.88 0.81 -12.34
C THR A 45 4.73 -0.33 -11.34
N LEU A 46 3.49 -0.71 -11.08
CA LEU A 46 3.13 -1.82 -10.21
C LEU A 46 2.38 -2.86 -11.05
N ALA A 47 3.03 -3.98 -11.31
CA ALA A 47 2.52 -5.03 -12.20
C ALA A 47 2.18 -4.45 -13.60
N ASP A 48 0.90 -4.41 -13.95
CA ASP A 48 0.38 -3.97 -15.25
C ASP A 48 -0.10 -2.51 -15.29
N MET A 49 0.09 -1.77 -14.19
CA MET A 49 -0.39 -0.39 -14.06
C MET A 49 0.75 0.57 -13.74
N THR A 50 0.87 1.63 -14.52
CA THR A 50 1.78 2.75 -14.24
C THR A 50 0.98 3.90 -13.67
N VAL A 51 1.42 4.42 -12.52
CA VAL A 51 0.70 5.42 -11.75
C VAL A 51 1.63 6.54 -11.27
N THR A 52 1.09 7.74 -11.14
CA THR A 52 1.79 8.88 -10.56
C THR A 52 0.81 9.69 -9.70
N VAL A 53 1.22 10.07 -8.51
CA VAL A 53 0.48 11.04 -7.68
C VAL A 53 1.03 12.43 -7.99
N GLN A 54 0.25 13.25 -8.67
CA GLN A 54 0.68 14.59 -9.10
C GLN A 54 0.61 15.61 -7.97
N SER A 55 -0.49 15.60 -7.24
CA SER A 55 -0.69 16.54 -6.15
C SER A 55 -1.66 16.00 -5.10
N VAL A 56 -1.52 16.49 -3.90
CA VAL A 56 -2.44 16.21 -2.78
C VAL A 56 -2.82 17.54 -2.16
N SER A 57 -4.11 17.80 -2.00
CA SER A 57 -4.65 18.96 -1.31
C SER A 57 -5.62 18.54 -0.22
N GLN A 58 -5.56 19.22 0.90
CA GLN A 58 -6.41 18.97 2.08
C GLN A 58 -7.30 20.18 2.31
N ASN A 59 -8.58 19.93 2.55
CA ASN A 59 -9.53 20.92 2.99
C ASN A 59 -10.44 20.35 4.09
N ALA A 60 -11.33 21.17 4.62
CA ALA A 60 -12.20 20.78 5.73
C ALA A 60 -13.16 19.62 5.39
N ASN A 61 -13.44 19.37 4.11
CA ASN A 61 -14.42 18.39 3.67
C ASN A 61 -13.78 17.09 3.18
N ALA A 62 -12.59 17.17 2.60
CA ALA A 62 -11.92 16.00 2.01
C ALA A 62 -10.43 16.25 1.79
N THR A 63 -9.69 15.17 1.61
CA THR A 63 -8.34 15.16 1.05
C THR A 63 -8.44 14.73 -0.40
N ILE A 64 -7.97 15.57 -1.32
CA ILE A 64 -8.06 15.35 -2.77
C ILE A 64 -6.68 14.99 -3.31
N ALA A 65 -6.59 13.85 -3.99
CA ALA A 65 -5.39 13.44 -4.71
C ALA A 65 -5.65 13.52 -6.23
N ARG A 66 -4.73 14.14 -6.96
CA ARG A 66 -4.72 14.09 -8.42
C ARG A 66 -3.68 13.07 -8.87
N VAL A 67 -4.13 12.14 -9.68
CA VAL A 67 -3.31 11.02 -10.14
C VAL A 67 -3.37 10.87 -11.65
N THR A 68 -2.33 10.27 -12.21
CA THR A 68 -2.33 9.77 -13.58
C THR A 68 -2.15 8.27 -13.56
N MET A 69 -2.85 7.57 -14.43
CA MET A 69 -2.83 6.11 -14.54
C MET A 69 -2.85 5.67 -16.00
N VAL A 70 -2.12 4.61 -16.30
CA VAL A 70 -2.11 3.97 -17.61
C VAL A 70 -1.76 2.49 -17.46
N GLY A 71 -2.36 1.62 -18.24
CA GLY A 71 -1.92 0.22 -18.32
C GLY A 71 -3.00 -0.81 -18.58
N VAL A 72 -4.18 -0.69 -17.99
CA VAL A 72 -5.26 -1.71 -18.11
C VAL A 72 -6.53 -1.06 -18.65
N GLU A 73 -7.14 -1.72 -19.61
CA GLU A 73 -8.42 -1.27 -20.18
C GLU A 73 -9.58 -1.61 -19.23
N GLY A 74 -10.39 -0.60 -18.92
CA GLY A 74 -11.62 -0.77 -18.14
C GLY A 74 -11.44 -1.13 -16.66
N ALA A 75 -10.24 -1.02 -16.10
CA ALA A 75 -10.03 -1.23 -14.68
C ALA A 75 -10.56 -0.05 -13.86
N ASP A 76 -11.06 -0.34 -12.65
CA ASP A 76 -11.50 0.70 -11.72
C ASP A 76 -10.29 1.55 -11.27
N ALA A 77 -10.30 2.82 -11.64
CA ALA A 77 -9.22 3.73 -11.34
C ALA A 77 -9.14 4.13 -9.85
N THR A 78 -10.13 3.81 -9.03
CA THR A 78 -10.11 4.06 -7.58
C THR A 78 -9.63 2.86 -6.78
N GLU A 79 -9.60 1.67 -7.37
CA GLU A 79 -9.18 0.45 -6.70
C GLU A 79 -7.68 0.49 -6.35
N GLY A 80 -7.36 -0.01 -5.18
CA GLY A 80 -5.99 -0.11 -4.69
C GLY A 80 -5.44 1.15 -4.03
N TRP A 81 -6.09 2.28 -4.15
CA TRP A 81 -5.67 3.52 -3.51
C TRP A 81 -6.05 3.57 -2.03
N ARG A 82 -5.14 4.11 -1.23
CA ARG A 82 -5.34 4.34 0.22
C ARG A 82 -4.67 5.65 0.63
N LEU A 83 -5.27 6.31 1.60
CA LEU A 83 -4.68 7.45 2.28
C LEU A 83 -4.23 7.03 3.68
N LEU A 84 -2.98 7.31 4.00
CA LEU A 84 -2.41 7.10 5.33
C LEU A 84 -2.34 8.45 6.03
N ALA A 85 -3.09 8.61 7.10
CA ALA A 85 -3.15 9.85 7.87
C ALA A 85 -3.26 9.54 9.36
N GLY A 86 -2.36 10.07 10.18
CA GLY A 86 -2.40 9.92 11.63
C GLY A 86 -2.43 8.47 12.13
N GLY A 87 -1.78 7.54 11.43
CA GLY A 87 -1.80 6.10 11.74
C GLY A 87 -3.06 5.37 11.29
N THR A 88 -3.97 6.03 10.58
CA THR A 88 -5.21 5.45 10.04
C THR A 88 -5.10 5.26 8.53
N VAL A 89 -5.67 4.17 8.03
CA VAL A 89 -5.78 3.88 6.59
C VAL A 89 -7.19 4.20 6.13
N LEU A 90 -7.30 5.12 5.18
CA LEU A 90 -8.58 5.60 4.64
C LEU A 90 -8.74 5.17 3.18
N SER A 91 -9.96 4.78 2.82
CA SER A 91 -10.33 4.40 1.45
C SER A 91 -10.88 5.61 0.67
N PRO A 92 -10.82 5.60 -0.67
CA PRO A 92 -11.42 6.63 -1.49
C PRO A 92 -12.93 6.77 -1.22
N ILE A 93 -13.41 8.00 -1.30
CA ILE A 93 -14.84 8.36 -1.23
C ILE A 93 -15.26 9.06 -2.52
N ALA A 94 -16.55 9.28 -2.71
CA ALA A 94 -17.04 10.06 -3.83
C ALA A 94 -16.46 11.48 -3.82
N LEU A 95 -16.12 12.00 -4.99
CA LEU A 95 -15.57 13.34 -5.14
C LEU A 95 -16.64 14.37 -4.70
N PRO A 96 -16.33 15.27 -3.74
CA PRO A 96 -17.30 16.29 -3.30
C PRO A 96 -17.72 17.20 -4.44
N VAL A 97 -18.98 17.61 -4.41
CA VAL A 97 -19.54 18.55 -5.39
C VAL A 97 -18.77 19.87 -5.35
N GLY A 98 -18.41 20.37 -6.53
CA GLY A 98 -17.64 21.62 -6.67
C GLY A 98 -16.11 21.42 -6.59
N THR A 99 -15.62 20.20 -6.44
CA THR A 99 -14.20 19.91 -6.54
C THR A 99 -13.74 20.01 -7.99
N LEU A 100 -12.64 20.73 -8.22
CA LEU A 100 -12.05 20.84 -9.55
C LEU A 100 -11.38 19.52 -9.96
N GLY A 101 -11.69 19.04 -11.16
CA GLY A 101 -11.10 17.84 -11.74
C GLY A 101 -12.13 16.82 -12.18
N VAL A 102 -11.68 15.86 -12.97
CA VAL A 102 -12.51 14.74 -13.45
C VAL A 102 -12.40 13.61 -12.44
N PRO A 103 -13.52 13.06 -11.95
CA PRO A 103 -13.50 11.91 -11.03
C PRO A 103 -12.79 10.72 -11.71
N CYS A 104 -12.03 9.95 -10.91
CA CYS A 104 -11.45 8.69 -11.38
C CYS A 104 -12.56 7.68 -11.62
N ALA A 105 -12.63 7.13 -12.82
CA ALA A 105 -13.60 6.13 -13.23
C ALA A 105 -12.90 4.84 -13.68
N THR A 106 -12.47 4.78 -14.93
CA THR A 106 -11.79 3.62 -15.50
C THR A 106 -10.47 4.02 -16.14
N THR A 107 -9.54 3.08 -16.17
CA THR A 107 -8.25 3.24 -16.85
C THR A 107 -8.31 2.73 -18.29
N ALA A 108 -7.30 3.05 -19.09
CA ALA A 108 -7.16 2.59 -20.46
C ALA A 108 -5.75 2.09 -20.74
N VAL A 109 -5.62 1.25 -21.77
CA VAL A 109 -4.34 0.83 -22.32
C VAL A 109 -3.81 1.97 -23.20
N ASP A 110 -2.51 2.25 -23.08
CA ASP A 110 -1.77 3.23 -23.90
C ASP A 110 -2.31 4.69 -23.85
N VAL A 111 -3.27 4.96 -22.98
CA VAL A 111 -3.81 6.31 -22.76
C VAL A 111 -3.64 6.69 -21.30
N VAL A 112 -2.90 7.77 -21.06
CA VAL A 112 -2.74 8.31 -19.72
C VAL A 112 -4.05 8.95 -19.27
N THR A 113 -4.68 8.38 -18.25
CA THR A 113 -5.88 8.93 -17.63
C THR A 113 -5.48 9.80 -16.45
N SER A 114 -5.83 11.09 -16.52
CA SER A 114 -5.64 12.02 -15.39
C SER A 114 -6.97 12.26 -14.71
N CYS A 115 -7.01 12.02 -13.40
CA CYS A 115 -8.25 12.14 -12.64
C CYS A 115 -7.99 12.60 -11.20
N ALA A 116 -9.06 12.96 -10.50
CA ALA A 116 -9.05 13.33 -9.10
C ALA A 116 -9.84 12.30 -8.28
N MET A 117 -9.32 11.93 -7.14
CA MET A 117 -10.03 11.11 -6.15
C MET A 117 -10.04 11.80 -4.80
N ALA A 118 -11.07 11.52 -4.03
CA ALA A 118 -11.24 12.06 -2.70
C ALA A 118 -11.08 10.98 -1.64
N PHE A 119 -10.57 11.40 -0.50
CA PHE A 119 -10.54 10.63 0.74
C PHE A 119 -11.22 11.44 1.84
N PRO A 120 -11.61 10.82 2.94
CA PRO A 120 -12.10 11.56 4.10
C PRO A 120 -11.15 12.69 4.50
N ALA A 121 -11.69 13.76 5.05
CA ALA A 121 -10.89 14.88 5.55
C ALA A 121 -9.85 14.39 6.56
N SER A 122 -8.64 14.89 6.45
CA SER A 122 -7.53 14.54 7.31
C SER A 122 -6.65 15.76 7.55
N GLU A 123 -5.98 15.79 8.70
CA GLU A 123 -5.08 16.86 9.08
C GLU A 123 -3.64 16.33 9.19
N GLY A 124 -2.68 17.24 9.08
CA GLY A 124 -1.28 16.94 9.20
C GLY A 124 -0.67 16.30 7.96
N SER A 125 0.40 15.54 8.14
CA SER A 125 1.08 14.86 7.04
C SER A 125 0.28 13.66 6.57
N VAL A 126 0.13 13.54 5.25
CA VAL A 126 -0.56 12.42 4.61
C VAL A 126 0.34 11.74 3.59
N THR A 127 0.13 10.45 3.43
CA THR A 127 0.82 9.62 2.44
C THR A 127 -0.24 8.92 1.60
N ILE A 128 -0.12 9.01 0.28
CA ILE A 128 -0.96 8.27 -0.65
C ILE A 128 -0.27 6.96 -0.98
N ALA A 129 -0.98 5.85 -0.85
CA ALA A 129 -0.51 4.53 -1.19
C ALA A 129 -1.32 3.93 -2.34
N TYR A 130 -0.64 3.21 -3.22
CA TYR A 130 -1.25 2.42 -4.27
C TYR A 130 -0.79 0.97 -4.15
N LEU A 131 -1.75 0.05 -4.14
CA LEU A 131 -1.53 -1.38 -4.01
C LEU A 131 -2.08 -2.10 -5.25
N ARG A 132 -1.25 -2.92 -5.87
CA ARG A 132 -1.66 -3.75 -7.01
C ARG A 132 -0.83 -5.03 -7.07
N ALA A 133 -1.50 -6.17 -7.24
CA ALA A 133 -0.86 -7.49 -7.37
C ALA A 133 0.19 -7.78 -6.27
N GLY A 134 -0.10 -7.40 -5.02
CA GLY A 134 0.81 -7.59 -3.89
C GLY A 134 1.98 -6.59 -3.82
N LEU A 135 2.09 -5.68 -4.78
CA LEU A 135 3.07 -4.58 -4.78
C LEU A 135 2.45 -3.31 -4.20
N GLN A 136 3.28 -2.49 -3.58
CA GLN A 136 2.86 -1.21 -2.99
C GLN A 136 3.87 -0.12 -3.30
N SER A 137 3.38 1.07 -3.61
CA SER A 137 4.17 2.31 -3.65
C SER A 137 3.45 3.39 -2.85
N GLN A 138 4.23 4.30 -2.29
CA GLN A 138 3.72 5.38 -1.47
C GLN A 138 4.30 6.72 -1.92
N TRP A 139 3.51 7.77 -1.83
CA TRP A 139 3.91 9.14 -2.14
C TRP A 139 3.53 10.08 -1.01
N SER A 140 4.43 10.99 -0.68
CA SER A 140 4.15 12.05 0.27
C SER A 140 4.71 13.38 -0.21
N ARG A 141 4.21 14.44 0.37
CA ARG A 141 4.80 15.78 0.22
C ARG A 141 6.10 15.79 1.04
N GLN A 142 7.22 15.98 0.39
CA GLN A 142 8.52 16.15 1.03
C GLN A 142 8.76 17.61 1.40
#